data_238d6277eadf92a944d59e8529593ecd
#
_entry.id   238d6277eadf92a944d59e8529593ecd
#
_cell.length_a   1.000
_cell.length_b   1.000
_cell.length_c   1.000
_cell.angle_alpha   90.00
_cell.angle_beta   90.00
_cell.angle_gamma   90.00
#
_symmetry.space_group_name_H-M   'P 1'
#
loop_
_entity.id
_entity.type
_entity.pdbx_description
1 polymer ?
#
loop_
_entity_poly.entity_id
_entity_poly.type
_entity_poly.pdbx_seq_one_letter_code
_entity_poly.pdbx_strand_id
1 'polypeptide(L)'
;MRGYPIPKLLLRTNVDRATRRTVRDVVDGQQRLRTIFDFVNDKLVLGPKATGYQGMRYSDLGPEEQDALLSYKLTCEQLINASDEDVLEVFGRINSYAVPVNEPELRNAQFDNEFSSYVKELAKQLSSVWALGVLSERDRVRMIDQSLVAELVGIITSGLTDGAEKDITKIYEAHRTSEVSDLPPAADVEESSRSVAALLEPFAGEPLVKRPHFLVLFAAILYMQAKLPPGKLDLADFNEFKSQGMTDSQTIQDNLERLNRALGDAEAADTKVLVAFREARATTQRMKSRKARFEIFCRALSQPLD
;
A
#
# COMPACT_ATOMS: atom_id res chain seq x y z
N MET A 1 12.37 -22.90 -21.15
CA MET A 1 11.98 -21.49 -21.26
C MET A 1 13.08 -20.58 -20.70
N ARG A 2 12.86 -19.63 -19.76
CA ARG A 2 13.93 -18.70 -19.31
C ARG A 2 14.91 -19.23 -18.28
N GLY A 3 14.78 -20.45 -17.78
CA GLY A 3 15.69 -21.08 -16.83
C GLY A 3 15.73 -20.48 -15.41
N TYR A 4 14.79 -19.57 -15.07
CA TYR A 4 14.74 -18.99 -13.72
C TYR A 4 14.43 -20.07 -12.66
N PRO A 5 15.08 -19.99 -11.48
CA PRO A 5 14.83 -20.96 -10.42
C PRO A 5 13.40 -20.85 -9.88
N ILE A 6 12.73 -22.00 -9.80
CA ILE A 6 11.44 -22.12 -9.11
C ILE A 6 11.73 -22.33 -7.61
N PRO A 7 11.04 -21.62 -6.69
CA PRO A 7 11.21 -21.85 -5.26
C PRO A 7 11.01 -23.32 -4.90
N LYS A 8 11.78 -23.80 -3.91
CA LYS A 8 11.75 -25.19 -3.45
C LYS A 8 10.33 -25.62 -3.06
N LEU A 9 10.05 -26.89 -3.27
CA LEU A 9 8.84 -27.55 -2.78
C LEU A 9 9.12 -28.18 -1.42
N LEU A 10 8.15 -28.23 -0.53
CA LEU A 10 8.24 -28.97 0.72
C LEU A 10 7.31 -30.19 0.64
N LEU A 11 7.87 -31.35 0.81
CA LEU A 11 7.17 -32.62 0.79
C LEU A 11 7.23 -33.27 2.17
N ARG A 12 6.14 -33.85 2.62
CA ARG A 12 6.12 -34.81 3.73
C ARG A 12 6.20 -36.21 3.14
N THR A 13 7.13 -37.01 3.63
CA THR A 13 7.32 -38.39 3.21
C THR A 13 6.99 -39.35 4.35
N ASN A 14 5.93 -40.12 4.23
CA ASN A 14 5.52 -41.11 5.22
C ASN A 14 5.59 -42.52 4.59
N VAL A 15 6.00 -43.47 5.40
CA VAL A 15 5.93 -44.89 5.00
C VAL A 15 4.69 -45.51 5.65
N ASP A 16 3.71 -45.88 4.82
CA ASP A 16 2.57 -46.66 5.25
C ASP A 16 3.03 -48.08 5.64
N ARG A 17 2.99 -48.38 6.93
CA ARG A 17 3.46 -49.67 7.46
C ARG A 17 2.63 -50.84 7.01
N ALA A 18 1.34 -50.64 6.71
CA ALA A 18 0.43 -51.69 6.29
C ALA A 18 0.66 -52.11 4.84
N THR A 19 0.78 -51.13 3.94
CA THR A 19 0.98 -51.33 2.51
C THR A 19 2.45 -51.37 2.09
N ARG A 20 3.37 -50.95 2.99
CA ARG A 20 4.80 -50.72 2.72
C ARG A 20 5.06 -49.75 1.57
N ARG A 21 4.12 -48.86 1.32
CA ARG A 21 4.25 -47.81 0.29
C ARG A 21 4.70 -46.49 0.90
N THR A 22 5.53 -45.79 0.15
CA THR A 22 5.91 -44.44 0.48
C THR A 22 4.87 -43.48 -0.09
N VAL A 23 4.22 -42.71 0.80
CA VAL A 23 3.28 -41.67 0.44
C VAL A 23 4.01 -40.30 0.61
N ARG A 24 3.85 -39.45 -0.38
CA ARG A 24 4.40 -38.10 -0.37
C ARG A 24 3.27 -37.07 -0.47
N ASP A 25 3.13 -36.26 0.57
CA ASP A 25 2.18 -35.17 0.62
C ASP A 25 2.90 -33.87 0.33
N VAL A 26 2.30 -33.00 -0.47
CA VAL A 26 2.87 -31.68 -0.73
C VAL A 26 2.44 -30.73 0.37
N VAL A 27 3.39 -30.29 1.21
CA VAL A 27 3.17 -29.37 2.30
C VAL A 27 3.18 -27.93 1.79
N ASP A 28 4.21 -27.54 1.02
CA ASP A 28 4.26 -26.27 0.31
C ASP A 28 4.60 -26.44 -1.17
N GLY A 29 4.03 -25.57 -2.00
CA GLY A 29 4.20 -25.57 -3.45
C GLY A 29 3.08 -26.28 -4.22
N GLN A 30 1.96 -26.61 -3.58
CA GLN A 30 0.79 -27.25 -4.25
C GLN A 30 0.34 -26.45 -5.47
N GLN A 31 0.19 -25.13 -5.34
CA GLN A 31 -0.23 -24.25 -6.44
C GLN A 31 0.79 -24.25 -7.60
N ARG A 32 2.08 -24.27 -7.27
CA ARG A 32 3.16 -24.32 -8.27
C ARG A 32 3.13 -25.62 -9.06
N LEU A 33 3.02 -26.75 -8.37
CA LEU A 33 2.90 -28.07 -9.02
C LEU A 33 1.62 -28.15 -9.86
N ARG A 34 0.49 -27.71 -9.32
CA ARG A 34 -0.79 -27.73 -10.04
C ARG A 34 -0.69 -26.92 -11.33
N THR A 35 -0.13 -25.72 -11.27
CA THR A 35 0.06 -24.86 -12.45
C THR A 35 0.93 -25.52 -13.49
N ILE A 36 2.03 -26.19 -13.09
CA ILE A 36 2.91 -26.92 -14.02
C ILE A 36 2.14 -28.08 -14.66
N PHE A 37 1.44 -28.91 -13.87
CA PHE A 37 0.65 -30.02 -14.40
C PHE A 37 -0.50 -29.55 -15.30
N ASP A 38 -1.21 -28.48 -14.92
CA ASP A 38 -2.30 -27.95 -15.73
C ASP A 38 -1.77 -27.40 -17.06
N PHE A 39 -0.57 -26.82 -17.07
CA PHE A 39 0.07 -26.37 -18.31
C PHE A 39 0.49 -27.56 -19.17
N VAL A 40 1.21 -28.53 -18.62
CA VAL A 40 1.65 -29.75 -19.38
C VAL A 40 0.47 -30.54 -19.92
N ASN A 41 -0.67 -30.50 -19.25
CA ASN A 41 -1.91 -31.18 -19.70
C ASN A 41 -2.82 -30.27 -20.55
N ASP A 42 -2.31 -29.19 -21.11
CA ASP A 42 -3.05 -28.21 -21.96
C ASP A 42 -4.28 -27.55 -21.30
N LYS A 43 -4.36 -27.56 -19.97
CA LYS A 43 -5.48 -26.98 -19.24
C LYS A 43 -5.25 -25.48 -18.94
N LEU A 44 -4.01 -25.00 -19.12
CA LEU A 44 -3.62 -23.64 -18.83
C LEU A 44 -3.03 -22.96 -20.07
N VAL A 45 -3.40 -21.68 -20.28
CA VAL A 45 -2.87 -20.82 -21.33
C VAL A 45 -1.90 -19.82 -20.70
N LEU A 46 -0.76 -19.58 -21.31
CA LEU A 46 0.23 -18.62 -20.82
C LEU A 46 -0.28 -17.19 -20.95
N GLY A 47 -0.26 -16.45 -19.83
CA GLY A 47 -0.75 -15.09 -19.74
C GLY A 47 0.21 -14.03 -20.31
N PRO A 48 -0.16 -12.73 -20.25
CA PRO A 48 0.61 -11.61 -20.84
C PRO A 48 2.05 -11.48 -20.32
N LYS A 49 2.34 -11.98 -19.11
CA LYS A 49 3.69 -11.95 -18.52
C LYS A 49 4.67 -12.93 -19.16
N ALA A 50 4.18 -13.91 -19.93
CA ALA A 50 4.99 -14.89 -20.63
C ALA A 50 5.45 -14.36 -21.98
N THR A 51 6.30 -13.33 -21.97
CA THR A 51 6.81 -12.66 -23.19
C THR A 51 7.39 -13.66 -24.19
N GLY A 52 6.88 -13.68 -25.40
CA GLY A 52 7.24 -14.60 -26.47
C GLY A 52 6.41 -15.90 -26.50
N TYR A 53 5.61 -16.17 -25.45
CA TYR A 53 4.77 -17.37 -25.33
C TYR A 53 3.33 -17.04 -24.92
N GLN A 54 2.95 -15.77 -25.02
CA GLN A 54 1.62 -15.30 -24.64
C GLN A 54 0.52 -16.01 -25.48
N GLY A 55 -0.49 -16.52 -24.82
CA GLY A 55 -1.60 -17.19 -25.47
C GLY A 55 -1.34 -18.66 -25.84
N MET A 56 -0.11 -19.17 -25.62
CA MET A 56 0.26 -20.54 -25.96
C MET A 56 -0.12 -21.52 -24.86
N ARG A 57 -0.45 -22.75 -25.27
CA ARG A 57 -0.55 -23.94 -24.44
C ARG A 57 0.74 -24.76 -24.57
N TYR A 58 0.86 -25.82 -23.79
CA TYR A 58 2.02 -26.71 -23.88
C TYR A 58 2.14 -27.36 -25.27
N SER A 59 1.03 -27.79 -25.86
CA SER A 59 0.98 -28.37 -27.23
C SER A 59 1.39 -27.36 -28.32
N ASP A 60 1.34 -26.10 -28.09
CA ASP A 60 1.75 -25.05 -29.06
C ASP A 60 3.26 -24.78 -29.01
N LEU A 61 3.99 -25.32 -28.03
CA LEU A 61 5.43 -25.18 -27.91
C LEU A 61 6.18 -26.06 -28.89
N GLY A 62 7.33 -25.61 -29.36
CA GLY A 62 8.24 -26.41 -30.15
C GLY A 62 8.83 -27.58 -29.35
N PRO A 63 9.29 -28.65 -30.04
CA PRO A 63 9.85 -29.83 -29.36
C PRO A 63 10.99 -29.54 -28.40
N GLU A 64 11.90 -28.64 -28.74
CA GLU A 64 13.02 -28.24 -27.88
C GLU A 64 12.54 -27.54 -26.61
N GLU A 65 11.46 -26.76 -26.70
CA GLU A 65 10.89 -26.05 -25.58
C GLU A 65 10.10 -26.98 -24.63
N GLN A 66 9.41 -27.98 -25.21
CA GLN A 66 8.75 -29.02 -24.46
C GLN A 66 9.79 -29.86 -23.69
N ASP A 67 10.87 -30.30 -24.35
CA ASP A 67 11.97 -31.01 -23.73
C ASP A 67 12.66 -30.23 -22.62
N ALA A 68 12.91 -28.94 -22.86
CA ALA A 68 13.48 -28.02 -21.85
C ALA A 68 12.57 -27.87 -20.62
N LEU A 69 11.26 -27.86 -20.82
CA LEU A 69 10.30 -27.81 -19.71
C LEU A 69 10.27 -29.13 -18.93
N LEU A 70 10.20 -30.24 -19.61
CA LEU A 70 10.14 -31.57 -18.98
C LEU A 70 11.43 -32.00 -18.30
N SER A 71 12.58 -31.51 -18.79
CA SER A 71 13.90 -31.74 -18.17
C SER A 71 14.20 -30.82 -17.01
N TYR A 72 13.36 -29.81 -16.73
CA TYR A 72 13.56 -28.87 -15.63
C TYR A 72 13.49 -29.55 -14.27
N LYS A 73 14.54 -29.42 -13.46
CA LYS A 73 14.65 -30.04 -12.13
C LYS A 73 14.01 -29.15 -11.05
N LEU A 74 12.94 -29.66 -10.44
CA LEU A 74 12.35 -29.06 -9.27
C LEU A 74 13.12 -29.47 -8.01
N THR A 75 13.56 -28.50 -7.22
CA THR A 75 14.20 -28.75 -5.92
C THR A 75 13.11 -29.03 -4.88
N CYS A 76 13.24 -30.17 -4.18
CA CYS A 76 12.32 -30.54 -3.11
C CYS A 76 13.08 -30.76 -1.80
N GLU A 77 12.56 -30.20 -0.72
CA GLU A 77 12.95 -30.53 0.66
C GLU A 77 11.93 -31.55 1.22
N GLN A 78 12.39 -32.46 2.06
CA GLN A 78 11.54 -33.53 2.58
C GLN A 78 11.53 -33.54 4.10
N LEU A 79 10.34 -33.58 4.68
CA LEU A 79 10.10 -33.94 6.07
C LEU A 79 9.82 -35.44 6.14
N ILE A 80 10.75 -36.18 6.73
CA ILE A 80 10.69 -37.64 6.80
C ILE A 80 10.06 -38.03 8.12
N ASN A 81 9.00 -38.85 8.10
CA ASN A 81 8.26 -39.33 9.28
C ASN A 81 7.80 -38.20 10.24
N ALA A 82 7.55 -37.01 9.72
CA ALA A 82 7.04 -35.89 10.48
C ALA A 82 5.58 -36.08 10.91
N SER A 83 5.26 -35.72 12.15
CA SER A 83 3.88 -35.69 12.64
C SER A 83 3.08 -34.57 11.98
N ASP A 84 1.76 -34.58 12.15
CA ASP A 84 0.92 -33.45 11.66
C ASP A 84 1.27 -32.15 12.36
N GLU A 85 1.65 -32.18 13.64
CA GLU A 85 2.10 -31.02 14.41
C GLU A 85 3.41 -30.45 13.87
N ASP A 86 4.39 -31.31 13.56
CA ASP A 86 5.66 -30.89 12.93
C ASP A 86 5.42 -30.22 11.59
N VAL A 87 4.51 -30.80 10.78
CA VAL A 87 4.15 -30.23 9.46
C VAL A 87 3.53 -28.84 9.63
N LEU A 88 2.57 -28.68 10.57
CA LEU A 88 1.95 -27.39 10.84
C LEU A 88 2.95 -26.36 11.35
N GLU A 89 3.86 -26.76 12.25
CA GLU A 89 4.91 -25.88 12.77
C GLU A 89 5.84 -25.40 11.66
N VAL A 90 6.37 -26.32 10.84
CA VAL A 90 7.28 -25.98 9.72
C VAL A 90 6.55 -25.12 8.67
N PHE A 91 5.29 -25.47 8.34
CA PHE A 91 4.47 -24.67 7.41
C PHE A 91 4.23 -23.26 7.94
N GLY A 92 3.90 -23.13 9.24
CA GLY A 92 3.75 -21.84 9.90
C GLY A 92 5.03 -21.00 9.86
N ARG A 93 6.20 -21.62 10.10
CA ARG A 93 7.50 -20.94 9.99
C ARG A 93 7.80 -20.50 8.56
N ILE A 94 7.66 -21.36 7.56
CA ILE A 94 7.90 -21.01 6.15
C ILE A 94 7.00 -19.84 5.73
N ASN A 95 5.71 -19.89 6.06
CA ASN A 95 4.79 -18.80 5.75
C ASN A 95 5.04 -17.52 6.55
N SER A 96 5.57 -17.62 7.78
CA SER A 96 5.95 -16.44 8.57
C SER A 96 7.20 -15.74 8.04
N TYR A 97 8.09 -16.47 7.36
CA TYR A 97 9.27 -15.92 6.68
C TYR A 97 9.00 -15.48 5.24
N ALA A 98 7.98 -16.04 4.60
CA ALA A 98 7.53 -15.63 3.26
C ALA A 98 6.66 -14.37 3.36
N VAL A 99 7.23 -13.26 3.81
CA VAL A 99 6.56 -11.95 3.69
C VAL A 99 6.55 -11.60 2.21
N PRO A 100 5.40 -11.59 1.54
CA PRO A 100 5.36 -11.25 0.12
C PRO A 100 5.91 -9.82 -0.05
N VAL A 101 6.75 -9.64 -1.07
CA VAL A 101 7.25 -8.31 -1.46
C VAL A 101 6.03 -7.43 -1.74
N ASN A 102 5.96 -6.29 -1.09
CA ASN A 102 4.84 -5.36 -1.27
C ASN A 102 5.11 -4.40 -2.44
N GLU A 103 4.08 -3.67 -2.87
CA GLU A 103 4.20 -2.70 -3.97
C GLU A 103 5.24 -1.60 -3.71
N PRO A 104 5.36 -1.01 -2.50
CA PRO A 104 6.45 -0.08 -2.18
C PRO A 104 7.85 -0.67 -2.37
N GLU A 105 8.09 -1.90 -1.93
CA GLU A 105 9.38 -2.59 -2.12
C GLU A 105 9.65 -2.87 -3.60
N LEU A 106 8.63 -3.25 -4.37
CA LEU A 106 8.74 -3.42 -5.82
C LEU A 106 9.07 -2.10 -6.52
N ARG A 107 8.41 -0.99 -6.14
CA ARG A 107 8.72 0.34 -6.67
C ARG A 107 10.15 0.76 -6.36
N ASN A 108 10.61 0.53 -5.12
CA ASN A 108 11.98 0.83 -4.73
C ASN A 108 13.03 0.08 -5.56
N ALA A 109 12.72 -1.14 -6.01
CA ALA A 109 13.58 -1.92 -6.89
C ALA A 109 13.45 -1.52 -8.37
N GLN A 110 12.29 -1.01 -8.78
CA GLN A 110 11.98 -0.67 -10.18
C GLN A 110 12.45 0.73 -10.58
N PHE A 111 12.41 1.68 -9.64
CA PHE A 111 12.73 3.08 -9.88
C PHE A 111 14.03 3.45 -9.15
N ASP A 112 15.13 3.53 -9.90
CA ASP A 112 16.43 4.03 -9.45
C ASP A 112 16.70 5.36 -10.16
N ASN A 113 16.09 6.45 -9.65
CA ASN A 113 16.12 7.77 -10.24
C ASN A 113 16.12 8.87 -9.17
N GLU A 114 16.25 10.13 -9.58
CA GLU A 114 16.27 11.30 -8.70
C GLU A 114 15.03 11.41 -7.83
N PHE A 115 13.83 11.17 -8.40
CA PHE A 115 12.59 11.17 -7.63
C PHE A 115 12.58 10.11 -6.52
N SER A 116 13.03 8.90 -6.81
CA SER A 116 13.11 7.83 -5.81
C SER A 116 14.08 8.21 -4.68
N SER A 117 15.23 8.81 -5.00
CA SER A 117 16.22 9.30 -4.04
C SER A 117 15.65 10.43 -3.19
N TYR A 118 14.98 11.39 -3.80
CA TYR A 118 14.27 12.48 -3.13
C TYR A 118 13.23 11.97 -2.13
N VAL A 119 12.37 11.03 -2.55
CA VAL A 119 11.33 10.43 -1.68
C VAL A 119 11.96 9.70 -0.49
N LYS A 120 13.04 8.95 -0.69
CA LYS A 120 13.76 8.24 0.37
C LYS A 120 14.34 9.20 1.42
N GLU A 121 14.95 10.27 0.96
CA GLU A 121 15.57 11.24 1.86
C GLU A 121 14.51 12.01 2.66
N LEU A 122 13.46 12.49 1.99
CA LEU A 122 12.36 13.19 2.65
C LEU A 122 11.60 12.29 3.65
N ALA A 123 11.45 10.99 3.35
CA ALA A 123 10.85 10.04 4.30
C ALA A 123 11.65 9.92 5.60
N LYS A 124 12.98 10.02 5.55
CA LYS A 124 13.84 10.06 6.75
C LYS A 124 13.69 11.37 7.52
N GLN A 125 13.67 12.51 6.83
CA GLN A 125 13.51 13.84 7.43
C GLN A 125 12.18 13.97 8.18
N LEU A 126 11.12 13.32 7.68
CA LEU A 126 9.79 13.30 8.30
C LEU A 126 9.64 12.23 9.41
N SER A 127 10.71 11.60 9.88
CA SER A 127 10.66 10.54 10.90
C SER A 127 9.92 10.95 12.19
N SER A 128 10.06 12.21 12.64
CA SER A 128 9.33 12.74 13.79
C SER A 128 7.82 12.82 13.57
N VAL A 129 7.37 13.08 12.34
CA VAL A 129 5.95 13.09 11.95
C VAL A 129 5.39 11.66 12.04
N TRP A 130 6.15 10.68 11.55
CA TRP A 130 5.73 9.28 11.62
C TRP A 130 5.61 8.78 13.06
N ALA A 131 6.46 9.25 13.96
CA ALA A 131 6.48 8.89 15.37
C ALA A 131 5.20 9.28 16.13
N LEU A 132 4.40 10.24 15.65
CA LEU A 132 3.09 10.56 16.21
C LEU A 132 2.08 9.41 16.07
N GLY A 133 2.39 8.37 15.31
CA GLY A 133 1.50 7.22 15.05
C GLY A 133 0.85 7.25 13.67
N VAL A 134 1.28 8.15 12.76
CA VAL A 134 0.85 8.19 11.35
C VAL A 134 1.18 6.85 10.69
N LEU A 135 2.37 6.32 10.97
CA LEU A 135 2.88 5.04 10.49
C LEU A 135 3.44 4.23 11.67
N SER A 136 3.25 2.90 11.62
CA SER A 136 3.91 1.98 12.55
C SER A 136 5.37 1.73 12.11
N GLU A 137 6.20 1.17 13.02
CA GLU A 137 7.55 0.72 12.65
C GLU A 137 7.51 -0.32 11.53
N ARG A 138 6.54 -1.23 11.57
CA ARG A 138 6.33 -2.22 10.51
C ARG A 138 6.05 -1.57 9.15
N ASP A 139 5.26 -0.50 9.12
CA ASP A 139 4.99 0.24 7.87
C ASP A 139 6.26 0.85 7.31
N ARG A 140 7.13 1.41 8.16
CA ARG A 140 8.41 2.00 7.74
C ARG A 140 9.38 0.96 7.21
N VAL A 141 9.51 -0.19 7.89
CA VAL A 141 10.32 -1.32 7.40
C VAL A 141 9.82 -1.80 6.03
N ARG A 142 8.51 -1.69 5.76
CA ARG A 142 7.84 -2.05 4.50
C ARG A 142 7.79 -0.90 3.48
N MET A 143 8.54 0.19 3.69
CA MET A 143 8.63 1.36 2.79
C MET A 143 7.29 2.07 2.53
N ILE A 144 6.32 1.95 3.44
CA ILE A 144 5.03 2.65 3.34
C ILE A 144 5.21 4.17 3.55
N ASP A 145 6.22 4.59 4.30
CA ASP A 145 6.64 5.98 4.45
C ASP A 145 7.03 6.61 3.11
N GLN A 146 7.76 5.89 2.26
CA GLN A 146 8.10 6.35 0.92
C GLN A 146 6.84 6.49 0.03
N SER A 147 5.89 5.57 0.17
CA SER A 147 4.60 5.69 -0.53
C SER A 147 3.81 6.92 -0.07
N LEU A 148 3.81 7.21 1.23
CA LEU A 148 3.14 8.40 1.77
C LEU A 148 3.81 9.68 1.28
N VAL A 149 5.14 9.76 1.31
CA VAL A 149 5.88 10.92 0.78
C VAL A 149 5.60 11.12 -0.71
N ALA A 150 5.61 10.07 -1.51
CA ALA A 150 5.26 10.18 -2.93
C ALA A 150 3.84 10.72 -3.13
N GLU A 151 2.87 10.32 -2.29
CA GLU A 151 1.52 10.88 -2.31
C GLU A 151 1.49 12.36 -1.91
N LEU A 152 2.26 12.78 -0.88
CA LEU A 152 2.36 14.19 -0.48
C LEU A 152 2.91 15.05 -1.62
N VAL A 153 3.97 14.60 -2.28
CA VAL A 153 4.51 15.26 -3.49
C VAL A 153 3.47 15.30 -4.59
N GLY A 154 2.78 14.18 -4.86
CA GLY A 154 1.70 14.13 -5.84
C GLY A 154 0.55 15.11 -5.54
N ILE A 155 0.21 15.33 -4.27
CA ILE A 155 -0.80 16.30 -3.85
C ILE A 155 -0.33 17.73 -4.15
N ILE A 156 0.92 18.07 -3.85
CA ILE A 156 1.48 19.40 -4.11
C ILE A 156 1.55 19.69 -5.61
N THR A 157 1.93 18.70 -6.43
CA THR A 157 2.13 18.88 -7.87
C THR A 157 0.86 18.73 -8.70
N SER A 158 -0.06 17.89 -8.30
CA SER A 158 -1.18 17.44 -9.12
C SER A 158 -2.53 17.39 -8.40
N GLY A 159 -2.57 17.80 -7.12
CA GLY A 159 -3.79 17.78 -6.31
C GLY A 159 -4.18 16.39 -5.80
N LEU A 160 -5.32 16.32 -5.12
CA LEU A 160 -5.79 15.09 -4.49
C LEU A 160 -6.32 14.11 -5.53
N THR A 161 -5.83 12.86 -5.49
CA THR A 161 -6.21 11.78 -6.40
C THR A 161 -6.55 10.49 -5.64
N ASP A 162 -6.84 9.40 -6.33
CA ASP A 162 -6.93 8.07 -5.70
C ASP A 162 -5.57 7.66 -5.15
N GLY A 163 -5.56 6.89 -4.07
CA GLY A 163 -4.35 6.44 -3.38
C GLY A 163 -4.15 4.93 -3.42
N ALA A 164 -4.65 4.25 -4.44
CA ALA A 164 -4.32 2.84 -4.65
C ALA A 164 -2.85 2.72 -5.08
N GLU A 165 -2.22 1.58 -4.79
CA GLU A 165 -0.80 1.37 -5.09
C GLU A 165 -0.44 1.64 -6.56
N LYS A 166 -1.34 1.29 -7.50
CA LYS A 166 -1.19 1.61 -8.93
C LYS A 166 -1.16 3.12 -9.22
N ASP A 167 -1.87 3.93 -8.41
CA ASP A 167 -1.92 5.38 -8.61
C ASP A 167 -0.67 6.03 -8.02
N ILE A 168 -0.13 5.48 -6.92
CA ILE A 168 1.18 5.87 -6.38
C ILE A 168 2.29 5.54 -7.40
N THR A 169 2.23 4.36 -8.04
CA THR A 169 3.19 3.99 -9.09
C THR A 169 3.18 4.99 -10.25
N LYS A 170 2.00 5.53 -10.63
CA LYS A 170 1.91 6.58 -11.66
C LYS A 170 2.65 7.87 -11.27
N ILE A 171 2.72 8.20 -9.98
CA ILE A 171 3.51 9.37 -9.52
C ILE A 171 4.99 9.11 -9.82
N TYR A 172 5.51 7.92 -9.51
CA TYR A 172 6.89 7.55 -9.87
C TYR A 172 7.12 7.53 -11.39
N GLU A 173 6.15 7.07 -12.16
CA GLU A 173 6.22 7.08 -13.63
C GLU A 173 6.24 8.50 -14.19
N ALA A 174 5.40 9.39 -13.65
CA ALA A 174 5.34 10.79 -14.05
C ALA A 174 6.67 11.53 -13.78
N HIS A 175 7.38 11.14 -12.72
CA HIS A 175 8.67 11.71 -12.35
C HIS A 175 9.87 10.83 -12.75
N ARG A 176 9.71 9.93 -13.73
CA ARG A 176 10.77 9.00 -14.15
C ARG A 176 12.05 9.69 -14.62
N THR A 177 11.92 10.83 -15.27
CA THR A 177 13.01 11.63 -15.86
C THR A 177 13.13 13.03 -15.24
N SER A 178 12.43 13.31 -14.14
CA SER A 178 12.52 14.57 -13.43
C SER A 178 13.87 14.70 -12.76
N GLU A 179 14.47 15.88 -12.86
CA GLU A 179 15.59 16.30 -12.02
C GLU A 179 15.07 16.82 -10.67
N VAL A 180 15.94 16.94 -9.66
CA VAL A 180 15.56 17.47 -8.35
C VAL A 180 14.98 18.88 -8.44
N SER A 181 15.46 19.69 -9.39
CA SER A 181 14.96 21.04 -9.67
C SER A 181 13.49 21.10 -10.14
N ASP A 182 12.98 20.00 -10.70
CA ASP A 182 11.58 19.89 -11.17
C ASP A 182 10.61 19.51 -10.06
N LEU A 183 11.15 19.09 -8.91
CA LEU A 183 10.36 18.64 -7.77
C LEU A 183 10.07 19.80 -6.80
N PRO A 184 8.98 19.72 -6.03
CA PRO A 184 8.75 20.70 -4.97
C PRO A 184 9.96 20.76 -4.03
N PRO A 185 10.33 21.96 -3.52
CA PRO A 185 11.39 22.06 -2.52
C PRO A 185 11.08 21.14 -1.33
N ALA A 186 12.05 20.34 -0.89
CA ALA A 186 11.86 19.45 0.26
C ALA A 186 11.39 20.20 1.51
N ALA A 187 11.88 21.41 1.71
CA ALA A 187 11.48 22.29 2.81
C ALA A 187 9.98 22.59 2.81
N ASP A 188 9.36 22.79 1.64
CA ASP A 188 7.92 23.11 1.54
C ASP A 188 7.06 21.89 1.92
N VAL A 189 7.48 20.69 1.49
CA VAL A 189 6.80 19.44 1.87
C VAL A 189 6.95 19.18 3.37
N GLU A 190 8.15 19.43 3.91
CA GLU A 190 8.48 19.23 5.30
C GLU A 190 7.69 20.23 6.19
N GLU A 191 7.68 21.52 5.85
CA GLU A 191 6.95 22.57 6.59
C GLU A 191 5.44 22.27 6.61
N SER A 192 4.86 21.93 5.45
CA SER A 192 3.45 21.59 5.35
C SER A 192 3.12 20.32 6.17
N SER A 193 3.98 19.30 6.13
CA SER A 193 3.82 18.07 6.91
C SER A 193 3.92 18.33 8.41
N ARG A 194 4.84 19.18 8.86
CA ARG A 194 5.00 19.57 10.26
C ARG A 194 3.82 20.42 10.75
N SER A 195 3.26 21.27 9.90
CA SER A 195 2.04 22.03 10.23
C SER A 195 0.85 21.10 10.52
N VAL A 196 0.68 20.04 9.70
CA VAL A 196 -0.32 18.98 9.96
C VAL A 196 0.01 18.24 11.26
N ALA A 197 1.28 17.86 11.45
CA ALA A 197 1.72 17.13 12.63
C ALA A 197 1.46 17.92 13.93
N ALA A 198 1.69 19.22 13.93
CA ALA A 198 1.42 20.09 15.08
C ALA A 198 -0.08 20.12 15.46
N LEU A 199 -0.99 20.11 14.49
CA LEU A 199 -2.43 19.99 14.74
C LEU A 199 -2.83 18.62 15.30
N LEU A 200 -2.11 17.56 14.92
CA LEU A 200 -2.40 16.19 15.31
C LEU A 200 -1.64 15.74 16.57
N GLU A 201 -0.66 16.51 17.05
CA GLU A 201 0.17 16.14 18.21
C GLU A 201 -0.66 15.79 19.47
N PRO A 202 -1.74 16.51 19.83
CA PRO A 202 -2.57 16.15 20.98
C PRO A 202 -3.24 14.79 20.87
N PHE A 203 -3.33 14.23 19.66
CA PHE A 203 -3.97 12.94 19.35
C PHE A 203 -2.96 11.85 19.02
N ALA A 204 -1.69 12.00 19.42
CA ALA A 204 -0.64 11.04 19.11
C ALA A 204 -1.04 9.60 19.49
N GLY A 205 -0.94 8.68 18.54
CA GLY A 205 -1.35 7.28 18.69
C GLY A 205 -2.83 7.00 18.44
N GLU A 206 -3.69 8.00 18.43
CA GLU A 206 -5.14 7.91 18.28
C GLU A 206 -5.57 7.65 16.81
N PRO A 207 -6.86 7.27 16.57
CA PRO A 207 -7.36 6.96 15.24
C PRO A 207 -7.20 8.09 14.20
N LEU A 208 -7.34 9.34 14.60
CA LEU A 208 -7.26 10.51 13.71
C LEU A 208 -5.86 10.68 13.11
N VAL A 209 -4.80 10.26 13.81
CA VAL A 209 -3.40 10.45 13.38
C VAL A 209 -3.01 9.52 12.23
N LYS A 210 -3.79 8.48 11.93
CA LYS A 210 -3.44 7.47 10.91
C LYS A 210 -3.28 8.06 9.50
N ARG A 211 -2.39 7.44 8.70
CA ARG A 211 -2.05 7.83 7.31
C ARG A 211 -3.21 8.39 6.48
N PRO A 212 -4.41 7.76 6.43
CA PRO A 212 -5.48 8.26 5.56
C PRO A 212 -6.04 9.62 5.96
N HIS A 213 -6.02 9.95 7.24
CA HIS A 213 -6.49 11.24 7.76
C HIS A 213 -5.41 12.29 7.63
N PHE A 214 -4.16 11.96 7.98
CA PHE A 214 -3.00 12.81 7.81
C PHE A 214 -2.91 13.35 6.37
N LEU A 215 -3.00 12.47 5.38
CA LEU A 215 -2.88 12.82 3.98
C LEU A 215 -4.00 13.76 3.49
N VAL A 216 -5.24 13.51 3.92
CA VAL A 216 -6.36 14.36 3.50
C VAL A 216 -6.37 15.69 4.25
N LEU A 217 -5.97 15.71 5.52
CA LEU A 217 -5.78 16.97 6.29
C LEU A 217 -4.66 17.81 5.67
N PHE A 218 -3.56 17.19 5.23
CA PHE A 218 -2.49 17.86 4.48
C PHE A 218 -3.05 18.58 3.23
N ALA A 219 -3.85 17.88 2.43
CA ALA A 219 -4.50 18.49 1.26
C ALA A 219 -5.45 19.64 1.64
N ALA A 220 -6.23 19.48 2.73
CA ALA A 220 -7.13 20.53 3.21
C ALA A 220 -6.37 21.79 3.65
N ILE A 221 -5.26 21.65 4.36
CA ILE A 221 -4.40 22.78 4.76
C ILE A 221 -3.85 23.48 3.52
N LEU A 222 -3.31 22.74 2.55
CA LEU A 222 -2.84 23.34 1.29
C LEU A 222 -3.95 24.09 0.55
N TYR A 223 -5.18 23.57 0.58
CA TYR A 223 -6.33 24.23 -0.02
C TYR A 223 -6.65 25.57 0.69
N MET A 224 -6.70 25.55 2.02
CA MET A 224 -6.94 26.77 2.80
C MET A 224 -5.85 27.82 2.58
N GLN A 225 -4.63 27.40 2.29
CA GLN A 225 -3.49 28.27 1.95
C GLN A 225 -3.43 28.67 0.45
N ALA A 226 -4.40 28.27 -0.37
CA ALA A 226 -4.42 28.50 -1.82
C ALA A 226 -3.24 27.85 -2.57
N LYS A 227 -2.65 26.78 -2.05
CA LYS A 227 -1.51 26.06 -2.61
C LYS A 227 -1.89 24.71 -3.26
N LEU A 228 -3.15 24.23 -3.11
CA LEU A 228 -3.57 22.95 -3.64
C LEU A 228 -3.99 23.08 -5.13
N PRO A 229 -3.37 22.32 -6.06
CA PRO A 229 -3.88 22.18 -7.42
C PRO A 229 -5.22 21.41 -7.45
N PRO A 230 -6.08 21.58 -8.48
CA PRO A 230 -7.41 20.97 -8.51
C PRO A 230 -7.39 19.44 -8.47
N GLY A 231 -6.47 18.78 -9.16
CA GLY A 231 -6.41 17.31 -9.19
C GLY A 231 -7.69 16.69 -9.76
N LYS A 232 -8.26 15.73 -9.00
CA LYS A 232 -9.57 15.12 -9.29
C LYS A 232 -10.72 15.78 -8.50
N LEU A 233 -10.44 16.84 -7.75
CA LEU A 233 -11.46 17.62 -7.05
C LEU A 233 -11.89 18.81 -7.91
N ASP A 234 -13.19 19.05 -7.98
CA ASP A 234 -13.66 20.38 -8.34
C ASP A 234 -13.53 21.28 -7.11
N LEU A 235 -12.51 22.12 -7.08
CA LEU A 235 -12.23 22.99 -5.94
C LEU A 235 -13.29 24.08 -5.77
N ALA A 236 -14.10 24.36 -6.78
CA ALA A 236 -15.20 25.31 -6.69
C ALA A 236 -16.28 24.85 -5.70
N ASP A 237 -16.46 23.53 -5.55
CA ASP A 237 -17.39 22.93 -4.58
C ASP A 237 -17.08 23.35 -3.11
N PHE A 238 -15.85 23.82 -2.83
CA PHE A 238 -15.37 24.11 -1.47
C PHE A 238 -15.03 25.58 -1.23
N ASN A 239 -15.35 26.45 -2.20
CA ASN A 239 -15.01 27.89 -2.13
C ASN A 239 -15.58 28.60 -0.88
N GLU A 240 -16.71 28.13 -0.34
CA GLU A 240 -17.28 28.67 0.90
C GLU A 240 -16.30 28.61 2.08
N PHE A 241 -15.61 27.47 2.27
CA PHE A 241 -14.61 27.28 3.34
C PHE A 241 -13.39 28.17 3.14
N LYS A 242 -12.92 28.29 1.90
CA LYS A 242 -11.78 29.13 1.57
C LYS A 242 -12.09 30.63 1.78
N SER A 243 -13.30 31.06 1.48
CA SER A 243 -13.73 32.45 1.67
C SER A 243 -13.85 32.83 3.16
N GLN A 244 -14.18 31.88 4.03
CA GLN A 244 -14.21 32.06 5.48
C GLN A 244 -12.82 32.14 6.08
N GLY A 245 -11.82 31.52 5.44
CA GLY A 245 -10.47 31.38 5.98
C GLY A 245 -10.38 30.35 7.10
N MET A 246 -9.20 30.23 7.72
CA MET A 246 -9.04 29.36 8.89
C MET A 246 -9.59 30.04 10.15
N THR A 247 -10.33 29.29 10.96
CA THR A 247 -10.83 29.74 12.27
C THR A 247 -9.69 29.75 13.30
N ASP A 248 -10.00 30.12 14.54
CA ASP A 248 -9.01 30.13 15.63
C ASP A 248 -8.54 28.74 16.02
N SER A 249 -7.35 28.67 16.60
CA SER A 249 -6.70 27.38 16.93
C SER A 249 -7.49 26.53 17.93
N GLN A 250 -8.24 27.15 18.86
CA GLN A 250 -9.02 26.39 19.83
C GLN A 250 -10.20 25.69 19.15
N THR A 251 -10.93 26.39 18.29
CA THR A 251 -12.03 25.83 17.50
C THR A 251 -11.54 24.68 16.62
N ILE A 252 -10.35 24.82 15.98
CA ILE A 252 -9.75 23.72 15.19
C ILE A 252 -9.47 22.51 16.07
N GLN A 253 -8.88 22.70 17.25
CA GLN A 253 -8.58 21.60 18.17
C GLN A 253 -9.83 20.89 18.67
N ASP A 254 -10.86 21.65 19.05
CA ASP A 254 -12.15 21.10 19.48
C ASP A 254 -12.81 20.26 18.36
N ASN A 255 -12.75 20.76 17.13
CA ASN A 255 -13.26 20.04 15.95
C ASN A 255 -12.48 18.73 15.70
N LEU A 256 -11.14 18.78 15.75
CA LEU A 256 -10.31 17.58 15.57
C LEU A 256 -10.53 16.57 16.69
N GLU A 257 -10.76 17.02 17.94
CA GLU A 257 -11.11 16.12 19.05
C GLU A 257 -12.46 15.43 18.81
N ARG A 258 -13.47 16.14 18.33
CA ARG A 258 -14.77 15.54 17.96
C ARG A 258 -14.62 14.52 16.84
N LEU A 259 -13.83 14.81 15.79
CA LEU A 259 -13.53 13.88 14.71
C LEU A 259 -12.80 12.63 15.23
N ASN A 260 -11.83 12.81 16.13
CA ASN A 260 -11.09 11.69 16.74
C ASN A 260 -12.01 10.78 17.57
N ARG A 261 -12.84 11.36 18.43
CA ARG A 261 -13.82 10.61 19.23
C ARG A 261 -14.80 9.84 18.34
N ALA A 262 -15.33 10.44 17.29
CA ALA A 262 -16.23 9.78 16.35
C ALA A 262 -15.59 8.59 15.62
N LEU A 263 -14.27 8.59 15.40
CA LEU A 263 -13.55 7.43 14.84
C LEU A 263 -13.42 6.28 15.85
N GLY A 264 -13.21 6.58 17.12
CA GLY A 264 -13.05 5.59 18.19
C GLY A 264 -14.38 5.00 18.66
N ASP A 265 -15.39 5.84 18.81
CA ASP A 265 -16.70 5.48 19.35
C ASP A 265 -17.84 5.82 18.38
N ALA A 266 -18.78 4.88 18.19
CA ALA A 266 -19.95 5.07 17.33
C ALA A 266 -20.97 6.04 17.92
N GLU A 267 -21.10 6.05 19.24
CA GLU A 267 -22.06 6.89 19.96
C GLU A 267 -21.62 8.35 19.97
N ALA A 268 -20.30 8.60 19.85
CA ALA A 268 -19.75 9.95 19.73
C ALA A 268 -19.99 10.59 18.35
N ALA A 269 -20.45 9.83 17.35
CA ALA A 269 -20.82 10.35 16.04
C ALA A 269 -22.29 10.81 16.06
N ASP A 270 -22.57 11.90 16.78
CA ASP A 270 -23.91 12.43 17.08
C ASP A 270 -24.48 13.38 16.00
N THR A 271 -23.67 13.78 15.03
CA THR A 271 -24.08 14.64 13.91
C THR A 271 -23.89 13.95 12.57
N LYS A 272 -24.62 14.42 11.55
CA LYS A 272 -24.49 13.91 10.17
C LYS A 272 -23.07 14.01 9.64
N VAL A 273 -22.35 15.07 10.02
CA VAL A 273 -20.95 15.31 9.60
C VAL A 273 -20.03 14.25 10.22
N LEU A 274 -20.16 13.98 11.53
CA LEU A 274 -19.35 13.00 12.22
C LEU A 274 -19.64 11.57 11.77
N VAL A 275 -20.91 11.24 11.50
CA VAL A 275 -21.31 9.96 10.90
C VAL A 275 -20.66 9.79 9.52
N ALA A 276 -20.76 10.80 8.64
CA ALA A 276 -20.17 10.77 7.31
C ALA A 276 -18.63 10.61 7.37
N PHE A 277 -17.95 11.27 8.32
CA PHE A 277 -16.50 11.14 8.54
C PHE A 277 -16.13 9.71 8.93
N ARG A 278 -16.88 9.12 9.86
CA ARG A 278 -16.67 7.74 10.30
C ARG A 278 -16.90 6.72 9.18
N GLU A 279 -17.95 6.88 8.39
CA GLU A 279 -18.25 6.01 7.25
C GLU A 279 -17.18 6.09 6.16
N ALA A 280 -16.61 7.27 5.92
CA ALA A 280 -15.55 7.47 4.93
C ALA A 280 -14.24 6.68 5.25
N ARG A 281 -14.11 6.06 6.42
CA ARG A 281 -12.97 5.20 6.79
C ARG A 281 -12.97 3.85 6.05
N ALA A 282 -14.12 3.37 5.55
CA ALA A 282 -14.23 2.02 4.98
C ALA A 282 -13.44 1.83 3.68
N THR A 283 -13.27 2.90 2.87
CA THR A 283 -12.55 2.85 1.58
C THR A 283 -11.58 4.02 1.44
N THR A 284 -10.65 4.14 2.39
CA THR A 284 -9.80 5.33 2.57
C THR A 284 -8.97 5.77 1.36
N GLN A 285 -8.67 4.86 0.44
CA GLN A 285 -7.87 5.14 -0.76
C GLN A 285 -8.70 5.65 -1.93
N ARG A 286 -10.04 5.45 -1.93
CA ARG A 286 -10.90 5.86 -3.04
C ARG A 286 -11.21 7.35 -2.99
N MET A 287 -11.28 7.97 -4.17
CA MET A 287 -11.55 9.40 -4.32
C MET A 287 -12.84 9.84 -3.63
N LYS A 288 -13.91 9.04 -3.69
CA LYS A 288 -15.17 9.33 -3.01
C LYS A 288 -14.98 9.55 -1.49
N SER A 289 -14.25 8.66 -0.84
CA SER A 289 -13.97 8.78 0.61
C SER A 289 -12.96 9.88 0.92
N ARG A 290 -12.01 10.15 0.01
CA ARG A 290 -11.06 11.26 0.13
C ARG A 290 -11.78 12.59 0.00
N LYS A 291 -12.71 12.76 -0.97
CA LYS A 291 -13.53 13.96 -1.15
C LYS A 291 -14.38 14.25 0.09
N ALA A 292 -15.08 13.24 0.62
CA ALA A 292 -15.90 13.41 1.82
C ALA A 292 -15.07 13.86 3.04
N ARG A 293 -13.91 13.24 3.27
CA ARG A 293 -13.00 13.64 4.38
C ARG A 293 -12.38 15.00 4.14
N PHE A 294 -12.04 15.32 2.90
CA PHE A 294 -11.49 16.64 2.53
C PHE A 294 -12.48 17.75 2.85
N GLU A 295 -13.74 17.60 2.45
CA GLU A 295 -14.80 18.55 2.80
C GLU A 295 -14.93 18.76 4.30
N ILE A 296 -14.95 17.66 5.07
CA ILE A 296 -15.10 17.71 6.51
C ILE A 296 -13.88 18.35 7.17
N PHE A 297 -12.66 18.11 6.68
CA PHE A 297 -11.48 18.78 7.18
C PHE A 297 -11.47 20.28 6.80
N CYS A 298 -11.87 20.65 5.59
CA CYS A 298 -12.03 22.08 5.24
C CYS A 298 -13.02 22.77 6.17
N ARG A 299 -14.15 22.13 6.47
CA ARG A 299 -15.14 22.63 7.43
C ARG A 299 -14.53 22.74 8.82
N ALA A 300 -13.83 21.72 9.33
CA ALA A 300 -13.20 21.73 10.63
C ALA A 300 -12.13 22.80 10.80
N LEU A 301 -11.48 23.18 9.69
CA LEU A 301 -10.47 24.24 9.66
C LEU A 301 -11.09 25.66 9.57
N SER A 302 -12.35 25.81 9.15
CA SER A 302 -12.97 27.11 8.87
C SER A 302 -14.06 27.53 9.85
N GLN A 303 -14.75 26.58 10.49
CA GLN A 303 -15.90 26.86 11.36
C GLN A 303 -16.13 25.72 12.37
N PRO A 304 -16.92 25.93 13.45
CA PRO A 304 -17.31 24.85 14.36
C PRO A 304 -18.03 23.71 13.62
N LEU A 305 -17.78 22.47 14.06
CA LEU A 305 -18.51 21.28 13.61
C LEU A 305 -19.73 21.06 14.52
N ASP A 306 -20.86 21.64 14.16
CA ASP A 306 -22.13 21.46 14.86
C ASP A 306 -22.89 20.21 14.38
#